data_91f3de25e457d2af4c05c302de5ab54d
#
_entry.id   91f3de25e457d2af4c05c302de5ab54d
#
_cell.length_a   1.000
_cell.length_b   1.000
_cell.length_c   1.000
_cell.angle_alpha   90.00
_cell.angle_beta   90.00
_cell.angle_gamma   90.00
#
_symmetry.space_group_name_H-M   'P 1'
#
loop_
_entity.id
_entity.type
_entity.pdbx_description
1 polymer ?
#
loop_
_entity_poly.entity_id
_entity_poly.type
_entity_poly.pdbx_seq_one_letter_code
_entity_poly.pdbx_strand_id
1 'polypeptide(L)'
;MESVSIIIPFYNHWNLTHQRLMEMHKYAPDGCEIVLINDASTDLDCEGGVAFWQNGATRQEIRYHKNKENLGFGGSMNKGAEIAKGDILIFYSNDVICSGDFITRIKLTLKENENLLIGGRIIYWPGGWNEFEHEGRRFTVPYCEGWLLACTRQVWDNLGGFDPRYGKYAVEDIDLSTTAVSLGYDLYGLNSPHLKHIGGATAKYDEYRMEYTTNNKRKYIKKWKNRFEELFLMREGA
;
A
#
# COMPACT_ATOMS: atom_id res chain seq x y z
N MET A 1 -7.48 14.46 -18.23
CA MET A 1 -7.88 13.83 -16.94
C MET A 1 -6.72 12.94 -16.53
N GLU A 2 -6.28 13.05 -15.28
CA GLU A 2 -5.18 12.21 -14.77
C GLU A 2 -5.56 10.74 -14.85
N SER A 3 -4.66 9.94 -15.41
CA SER A 3 -4.79 8.48 -15.52
C SER A 3 -4.52 7.80 -14.18
N VAL A 4 -5.17 6.67 -13.93
CA VAL A 4 -5.08 5.94 -12.65
C VAL A 4 -4.62 4.52 -12.87
N SER A 5 -3.63 4.10 -12.10
CA SER A 5 -3.21 2.70 -12.00
C SER A 5 -3.56 2.15 -10.61
N ILE A 6 -4.30 1.05 -10.57
CA ILE A 6 -4.63 0.31 -9.35
C ILE A 6 -3.70 -0.90 -9.29
N ILE A 7 -2.78 -0.90 -8.34
CA ILE A 7 -1.75 -1.93 -8.18
C ILE A 7 -2.22 -2.92 -7.13
N ILE A 8 -2.38 -4.18 -7.51
CA ILE A 8 -2.91 -5.24 -6.64
C ILE A 8 -1.90 -6.41 -6.62
N PRO A 9 -1.09 -6.54 -5.55
CA PRO A 9 -0.25 -7.70 -5.36
C PRO A 9 -1.07 -8.87 -4.82
N PHE A 10 -0.66 -10.08 -5.18
CA PHE A 10 -1.22 -11.29 -4.58
C PHE A 10 -0.19 -12.42 -4.51
N TYR A 11 -0.32 -13.22 -3.49
CA TYR A 11 0.43 -14.46 -3.31
C TYR A 11 -0.53 -15.56 -2.93
N ASN A 12 -0.71 -16.55 -3.83
CA ASN A 12 -1.73 -17.58 -3.69
C ASN A 12 -3.14 -16.98 -3.47
N HIS A 13 -4.09 -17.75 -2.97
CA HIS A 13 -5.45 -17.28 -2.65
C HIS A 13 -6.12 -16.53 -3.82
N TRP A 14 -6.01 -17.05 -5.05
CA TRP A 14 -6.56 -16.44 -6.26
C TRP A 14 -8.01 -15.99 -6.09
N ASN A 15 -8.83 -16.76 -5.35
CA ASN A 15 -10.22 -16.42 -5.11
C ASN A 15 -10.43 -15.03 -4.48
N LEU A 16 -9.52 -14.58 -3.59
CA LEU A 16 -9.59 -13.23 -3.02
C LEU A 16 -9.32 -12.18 -4.09
N THR A 17 -8.28 -12.38 -4.88
CA THR A 17 -7.92 -11.46 -5.98
C THR A 17 -9.02 -11.41 -7.03
N HIS A 18 -9.60 -12.55 -7.40
CA HIS A 18 -10.73 -12.63 -8.33
C HIS A 18 -11.93 -11.80 -7.85
N GLN A 19 -12.29 -11.91 -6.57
CA GLN A 19 -13.37 -11.10 -5.97
C GLN A 19 -13.06 -9.60 -6.05
N ARG A 20 -11.82 -9.19 -5.80
CA ARG A 20 -11.41 -7.77 -5.93
C ARG A 20 -11.51 -7.28 -7.36
N LEU A 21 -11.16 -8.12 -8.34
CA LEU A 21 -11.32 -7.77 -9.75
C LEU A 21 -12.79 -7.58 -10.15
N MET A 22 -13.69 -8.43 -9.63
CA MET A 22 -15.14 -8.25 -9.82
C MET A 22 -15.63 -6.92 -9.24
N GLU A 23 -15.15 -6.54 -8.05
CA GLU A 23 -15.49 -5.27 -7.41
C GLU A 23 -14.92 -4.08 -8.20
N MET A 24 -13.66 -4.16 -8.66
CA MET A 24 -13.07 -3.12 -9.52
C MET A 24 -13.82 -3.00 -10.85
N HIS A 25 -14.20 -4.12 -11.49
CA HIS A 25 -15.03 -4.08 -12.69
C HIS A 25 -16.35 -3.33 -12.46
N LYS A 26 -16.95 -3.53 -11.28
CA LYS A 26 -18.25 -2.93 -10.95
C LYS A 26 -18.15 -1.46 -10.55
N TYR A 27 -17.12 -1.09 -9.77
CA TYR A 27 -17.09 0.20 -9.08
C TYR A 27 -15.97 1.13 -9.53
N ALA A 28 -14.90 0.65 -10.15
CA ALA A 28 -13.84 1.52 -10.64
C ALA A 28 -14.32 2.31 -11.87
N PRO A 29 -14.01 3.61 -11.97
CA PRO A 29 -14.29 4.41 -13.15
C PRO A 29 -13.64 3.85 -14.42
N ASP A 30 -14.24 4.16 -15.58
CA ASP A 30 -13.65 3.81 -16.86
C ASP A 30 -12.28 4.51 -17.05
N GLY A 31 -11.39 3.87 -17.79
CA GLY A 31 -10.05 4.39 -18.09
C GLY A 31 -9.02 4.20 -16.98
N CYS A 32 -9.36 3.51 -15.88
CA CYS A 32 -8.34 3.01 -14.95
C CYS A 32 -7.65 1.76 -15.52
N GLU A 33 -6.35 1.63 -15.32
CA GLU A 33 -5.67 0.34 -15.48
C GLU A 33 -5.56 -0.40 -14.15
N ILE A 34 -5.58 -1.74 -14.21
CA ILE A 34 -5.30 -2.60 -13.06
C ILE A 34 -3.98 -3.31 -13.31
N VAL A 35 -3.05 -3.15 -12.38
CA VAL A 35 -1.73 -3.78 -12.43
C VAL A 35 -1.71 -4.92 -11.42
N LEU A 36 -1.79 -6.15 -11.91
CA LEU A 36 -1.74 -7.37 -11.09
C LEU A 36 -0.31 -7.84 -10.94
N ILE A 37 0.14 -7.98 -9.70
CA ILE A 37 1.47 -8.52 -9.38
C ILE A 37 1.30 -9.86 -8.66
N ASN A 38 1.61 -10.93 -9.38
CA ASN A 38 1.68 -12.27 -8.82
C ASN A 38 3.05 -12.45 -8.13
N ASP A 39 3.06 -12.50 -6.82
CA ASP A 39 4.28 -12.58 -6.02
C ASP A 39 4.80 -14.02 -5.90
N ALA A 40 5.04 -14.66 -7.06
CA ALA A 40 5.48 -16.05 -7.18
C ALA A 40 4.50 -17.09 -6.60
N SER A 41 3.19 -16.89 -6.84
CA SER A 41 2.17 -17.86 -6.41
C SER A 41 2.42 -19.26 -7.00
N THR A 42 2.07 -20.27 -6.21
CA THR A 42 2.14 -21.69 -6.56
C THR A 42 0.76 -22.30 -6.85
N ASP A 43 -0.32 -21.56 -6.59
CA ASP A 43 -1.69 -21.98 -6.90
C ASP A 43 -1.88 -22.15 -8.42
N LEU A 44 -2.40 -23.29 -8.84
CA LEU A 44 -2.57 -23.64 -10.27
C LEU A 44 -3.59 -22.74 -10.98
N ASP A 45 -4.57 -22.22 -10.27
CA ASP A 45 -5.68 -21.43 -10.85
C ASP A 45 -5.31 -19.98 -11.18
N CYS A 46 -4.17 -19.49 -10.72
CA CYS A 46 -3.79 -18.09 -10.86
C CYS A 46 -3.66 -17.66 -12.33
N GLU A 47 -2.93 -18.43 -13.14
CA GLU A 47 -2.62 -18.04 -14.53
C GLU A 47 -3.88 -18.08 -15.42
N GLY A 48 -4.71 -19.11 -15.29
CA GLY A 48 -5.98 -19.20 -16.02
C GLY A 48 -6.96 -18.09 -15.62
N GLY A 49 -6.99 -17.75 -14.33
CA GLY A 49 -7.81 -16.66 -13.82
C GLY A 49 -7.36 -15.29 -14.32
N VAL A 50 -6.05 -15.03 -14.38
CA VAL A 50 -5.51 -13.79 -14.95
C VAL A 50 -5.84 -13.69 -16.43
N ALA A 51 -5.63 -14.77 -17.20
CA ALA A 51 -5.93 -14.80 -18.63
C ALA A 51 -7.41 -14.50 -18.92
N PHE A 52 -8.34 -15.00 -18.10
CA PHE A 52 -9.76 -14.67 -18.20
C PHE A 52 -10.01 -13.15 -18.14
N TRP A 53 -9.39 -12.47 -17.17
CA TRP A 53 -9.55 -11.03 -17.01
C TRP A 53 -8.87 -10.23 -18.12
N GLN A 54 -7.70 -10.64 -18.58
CA GLN A 54 -6.99 -9.98 -19.68
C GLN A 54 -7.73 -10.10 -21.03
N ASN A 55 -8.49 -11.18 -21.23
CA ASN A 55 -9.24 -11.42 -22.47
C ASN A 55 -10.61 -10.70 -22.53
N GLY A 56 -10.82 -9.65 -21.76
CA GLY A 56 -11.97 -8.76 -21.89
C GLY A 56 -13.12 -9.02 -20.92
N ALA A 57 -12.88 -9.75 -19.83
CA ALA A 57 -13.87 -9.90 -18.77
C ALA A 57 -14.12 -8.62 -17.98
N THR A 58 -13.34 -7.56 -18.23
CA THR A 58 -13.46 -6.25 -17.60
C THR A 58 -13.30 -5.13 -18.62
N ARG A 59 -13.80 -3.94 -18.29
CA ARG A 59 -13.60 -2.70 -19.05
C ARG A 59 -12.32 -1.94 -18.69
N GLN A 60 -11.60 -2.37 -17.64
CA GLN A 60 -10.28 -1.87 -17.28
C GLN A 60 -9.19 -2.63 -18.06
N GLU A 61 -8.11 -1.94 -18.41
CA GLU A 61 -6.91 -2.60 -18.94
C GLU A 61 -6.25 -3.42 -17.80
N ILE A 62 -6.04 -4.71 -18.01
CA ILE A 62 -5.34 -5.58 -17.06
C ILE A 62 -3.89 -5.77 -17.50
N ARG A 63 -2.98 -5.21 -16.74
CA ARG A 63 -1.54 -5.44 -16.87
C ARG A 63 -1.09 -6.47 -15.84
N TYR A 64 -0.34 -7.47 -16.23
CA TYR A 64 0.08 -8.57 -15.37
C TYR A 64 1.58 -8.77 -15.37
N HIS A 65 2.14 -9.02 -14.19
CA HIS A 65 3.52 -9.44 -13.98
C HIS A 65 3.59 -10.53 -12.91
N LYS A 66 4.43 -11.56 -13.15
CA LYS A 66 4.75 -12.59 -12.16
C LYS A 66 6.19 -12.43 -11.71
N ASN A 67 6.39 -12.26 -10.41
CA ASN A 67 7.71 -12.24 -9.81
C ASN A 67 8.36 -13.63 -9.90
N LYS A 68 9.68 -13.67 -10.03
CA LYS A 68 10.43 -14.93 -10.04
C LYS A 68 10.51 -15.60 -8.68
N GLU A 69 10.44 -14.79 -7.63
CA GLU A 69 10.47 -15.18 -6.22
C GLU A 69 9.52 -14.29 -5.42
N ASN A 70 9.16 -14.70 -4.20
CA ASN A 70 8.31 -13.92 -3.31
C ASN A 70 9.09 -12.71 -2.76
N LEU A 71 8.76 -11.52 -3.25
CA LEU A 71 9.36 -10.24 -2.85
C LEU A 71 8.67 -9.61 -1.64
N GLY A 72 7.53 -10.15 -1.24
CA GLY A 72 6.67 -9.60 -0.21
C GLY A 72 5.86 -8.39 -0.68
N PHE A 73 5.09 -7.82 0.25
CA PHE A 73 4.15 -6.75 -0.05
C PHE A 73 4.82 -5.53 -0.69
N GLY A 74 5.80 -4.94 -0.01
CA GLY A 74 6.49 -3.73 -0.49
C GLY A 74 7.22 -3.95 -1.81
N GLY A 75 7.91 -5.10 -1.96
CA GLY A 75 8.62 -5.43 -3.20
C GLY A 75 7.67 -5.59 -4.40
N SER A 76 6.54 -6.25 -4.20
CA SER A 76 5.51 -6.40 -5.24
C SER A 76 4.83 -5.08 -5.59
N MET A 77 4.58 -4.20 -4.60
CA MET A 77 4.06 -2.85 -4.86
C MET A 77 5.05 -1.99 -5.65
N ASN A 78 6.35 -2.04 -5.32
CA ASN A 78 7.40 -1.36 -6.09
C ASN A 78 7.41 -1.84 -7.54
N LYS A 79 7.34 -3.16 -7.76
CA LYS A 79 7.29 -3.73 -9.10
C LYS A 79 6.03 -3.29 -9.86
N GLY A 80 4.91 -3.21 -9.18
CA GLY A 80 3.67 -2.69 -9.75
C GLY A 80 3.77 -1.24 -10.18
N ALA A 81 4.36 -0.38 -9.34
CA ALA A 81 4.58 1.03 -9.66
C ALA A 81 5.51 1.23 -10.86
N GLU A 82 6.56 0.38 -10.99
CA GLU A 82 7.50 0.41 -12.13
C GLU A 82 6.79 0.18 -13.47
N ILE A 83 5.83 -0.75 -13.53
CA ILE A 83 5.15 -1.10 -14.78
C ILE A 83 3.83 -0.35 -15.02
N ALA A 84 3.31 0.31 -13.99
CA ALA A 84 2.12 1.14 -14.04
C ALA A 84 2.33 2.38 -14.93
N LYS A 85 1.28 2.85 -15.61
CA LYS A 85 1.35 4.02 -16.52
C LYS A 85 0.59 5.24 -16.00
N GLY A 86 -0.22 5.08 -14.95
CA GLY A 86 -1.07 6.14 -14.43
C GLY A 86 -0.29 7.29 -13.79
N ASP A 87 -0.85 8.48 -13.84
CA ASP A 87 -0.38 9.68 -13.14
C ASP A 87 -0.66 9.59 -11.64
N ILE A 88 -1.71 8.86 -11.28
CA ILE A 88 -2.08 8.52 -9.90
C ILE A 88 -1.87 7.04 -9.69
N LEU A 89 -1.14 6.68 -8.64
CA LEU A 89 -0.90 5.31 -8.22
C LEU A 89 -1.77 5.00 -7.00
N ILE A 90 -2.51 3.91 -7.07
CA ILE A 90 -3.31 3.36 -5.97
C ILE A 90 -2.79 1.97 -5.66
N PHE A 91 -2.19 1.80 -4.50
CA PHE A 91 -1.72 0.53 -3.97
C PHE A 91 -2.83 -0.11 -3.15
N TYR A 92 -3.32 -1.26 -3.57
CA TYR A 92 -4.54 -1.86 -3.04
C TYR A 92 -4.31 -3.31 -2.66
N SER A 93 -4.46 -3.64 -1.37
CA SER A 93 -4.33 -5.03 -0.91
C SER A 93 -5.51 -5.89 -1.36
N ASN A 94 -5.26 -7.14 -1.75
CA ASN A 94 -6.30 -8.06 -2.20
C ASN A 94 -7.23 -8.55 -1.07
N ASP A 95 -7.00 -8.16 0.17
CA ASP A 95 -7.88 -8.42 1.33
C ASP A 95 -8.72 -7.20 1.75
N VAL A 96 -8.86 -6.22 0.86
CA VAL A 96 -9.76 -5.06 1.03
C VAL A 96 -11.02 -5.24 0.20
N ILE A 97 -12.18 -5.22 0.83
CA ILE A 97 -13.48 -5.25 0.15
C ILE A 97 -13.84 -3.84 -0.31
N CYS A 98 -14.28 -3.73 -1.56
CA CYS A 98 -14.79 -2.50 -2.15
C CYS A 98 -16.28 -2.62 -2.44
N SER A 99 -17.08 -1.66 -1.96
CA SER A 99 -18.55 -1.62 -2.16
C SER A 99 -19.05 -0.37 -2.88
N GLY A 100 -18.15 0.47 -3.42
CA GLY A 100 -18.48 1.69 -4.14
C GLY A 100 -17.25 2.41 -4.68
N ASP A 101 -17.44 3.47 -5.44
CA ASP A 101 -16.35 4.26 -6.03
C ASP A 101 -15.61 5.08 -4.97
N PHE A 102 -14.42 4.64 -4.63
CA PHE A 102 -13.47 5.36 -3.78
C PHE A 102 -12.39 6.08 -4.61
N ILE A 103 -12.24 5.71 -5.87
CA ILE A 103 -11.16 6.19 -6.75
C ILE A 103 -11.41 7.63 -7.14
N THR A 104 -12.66 7.97 -7.50
CA THR A 104 -13.04 9.36 -7.79
C THR A 104 -12.75 10.28 -6.62
N ARG A 105 -12.97 9.81 -5.37
CA ARG A 105 -12.63 10.60 -4.18
C ARG A 105 -11.13 10.81 -4.05
N ILE A 106 -10.29 9.80 -4.29
CA ILE A 106 -8.83 9.95 -4.32
C ILE A 106 -8.41 10.99 -5.35
N LYS A 107 -8.95 10.90 -6.58
CA LYS A 107 -8.65 11.87 -7.66
C LYS A 107 -8.99 13.30 -7.25
N LEU A 108 -10.15 13.52 -6.65
CA LEU A 108 -10.58 14.85 -6.21
C LEU A 108 -9.67 15.37 -5.08
N THR A 109 -9.33 14.53 -4.11
CA THR A 109 -8.43 14.89 -3.01
C THR A 109 -7.04 15.29 -3.54
N LEU A 110 -6.45 14.50 -4.44
CA LEU A 110 -5.14 14.79 -5.03
C LEU A 110 -5.18 16.01 -5.97
N LYS A 111 -6.32 16.31 -6.59
CA LYS A 111 -6.50 17.54 -7.36
C LYS A 111 -6.49 18.79 -6.47
N GLU A 112 -7.00 18.69 -5.23
CA GLU A 112 -6.99 19.80 -4.27
C GLU A 112 -5.61 19.99 -3.64
N ASN A 113 -4.91 18.91 -3.37
CA ASN A 113 -3.54 18.90 -2.86
C ASN A 113 -2.77 17.68 -3.39
N GLU A 114 -1.84 17.91 -4.32
CA GLU A 114 -1.03 16.85 -4.93
C GLU A 114 0.10 16.35 -4.02
N ASN A 115 0.41 17.07 -2.94
CA ASN A 115 1.49 16.77 -2.00
C ASN A 115 1.05 15.84 -0.86
N LEU A 116 0.23 14.83 -1.17
CA LEU A 116 -0.32 13.90 -0.19
C LEU A 116 0.18 12.47 -0.40
N LEU A 117 0.43 11.79 0.72
CA LEU A 117 0.33 10.34 0.81
C LEU A 117 -1.02 10.00 1.45
N ILE A 118 -1.93 9.43 0.66
CA ILE A 118 -3.26 9.03 1.11
C ILE A 118 -3.18 7.59 1.62
N GLY A 119 -3.73 7.32 2.81
CA GLY A 119 -3.98 5.99 3.33
C GLY A 119 -5.47 5.67 3.41
N GLY A 120 -5.84 4.42 3.49
CA GLY A 120 -7.22 4.03 3.80
C GLY A 120 -7.69 4.66 5.10
N ARG A 121 -6.81 4.70 6.09
CA ARG A 121 -6.89 5.51 7.31
C ARG A 121 -5.49 5.86 7.78
N ILE A 122 -5.41 6.83 8.69
CA ILE A 122 -4.16 7.16 9.40
C ILE A 122 -4.29 6.68 10.85
N ILE A 123 -3.22 6.10 11.36
CA ILE A 123 -3.08 5.78 12.78
C ILE A 123 -2.25 6.87 13.45
N TYR A 124 -2.84 7.56 14.43
CA TYR A 124 -2.20 8.65 15.20
C TYR A 124 -1.94 8.29 16.66
N TRP A 125 -2.74 7.36 17.23
CA TRP A 125 -2.68 7.02 18.65
C TRP A 125 -1.65 5.94 18.94
N PRO A 126 -1.08 5.94 20.16
CA PRO A 126 -0.17 4.89 20.60
C PRO A 126 -0.91 3.55 20.72
N GLY A 127 -0.17 2.50 20.53
CA GLY A 127 -0.65 1.12 20.66
C GLY A 127 -0.38 0.29 19.40
N GLY A 128 0.46 -0.68 19.51
CA GLY A 128 0.73 -1.63 18.44
C GLY A 128 1.98 -1.33 17.61
N TRP A 129 1.82 -1.27 16.29
CA TRP A 129 2.94 -1.30 15.35
C TRP A 129 3.75 0.01 15.28
N ASN A 130 3.11 1.13 15.51
CA ASN A 130 3.66 2.49 15.36
C ASN A 130 4.30 3.06 16.63
N GLU A 131 4.46 2.25 17.69
CA GLU A 131 5.22 2.65 18.87
C GLU A 131 6.66 2.17 18.79
N PHE A 132 7.57 3.10 19.05
CA PHE A 132 9.01 2.88 19.05
C PHE A 132 9.61 3.44 20.33
N GLU A 133 10.57 2.71 20.91
CA GLU A 133 11.33 3.18 22.08
C GLU A 133 12.79 3.42 21.67
N HIS A 134 13.31 4.58 22.03
CA HIS A 134 14.71 4.93 21.82
C HIS A 134 15.19 5.82 22.98
N GLU A 135 16.30 5.43 23.59
CA GLU A 135 16.93 6.15 24.72
C GLU A 135 15.96 6.44 25.88
N GLY A 136 15.11 5.47 26.23
CA GLY A 136 14.11 5.60 27.30
C GLY A 136 12.91 6.47 26.99
N ARG A 137 12.79 6.98 25.75
CA ARG A 137 11.64 7.75 25.28
C ARG A 137 10.79 6.90 24.34
N ARG A 138 9.47 7.09 24.41
CA ARG A 138 8.51 6.47 23.48
C ARG A 138 8.08 7.48 22.43
N PHE A 139 8.04 7.02 21.19
CA PHE A 139 7.60 7.79 20.03
C PHE A 139 6.42 7.08 19.40
N THR A 140 5.35 7.82 19.15
CA THR A 140 4.22 7.38 18.35
C THR A 140 4.32 7.98 16.96
N VAL A 141 4.43 7.15 15.95
CA VAL A 141 4.61 7.60 14.58
C VAL A 141 3.28 7.54 13.85
N PRO A 142 2.74 8.67 13.37
CA PRO A 142 1.57 8.66 12.51
C PRO A 142 1.92 7.98 11.19
N TYR A 143 1.02 7.10 10.68
CA TYR A 143 1.25 6.45 9.41
C TYR A 143 -0.06 6.11 8.68
N CYS A 144 0.04 6.06 7.37
CA CYS A 144 -0.99 5.52 6.50
C CYS A 144 -0.89 4.00 6.47
N GLU A 145 -1.95 3.29 6.84
CA GLU A 145 -1.95 1.82 6.77
C GLU A 145 -1.82 1.33 5.33
N GLY A 146 -0.90 0.39 5.11
CA GLY A 146 -0.49 -0.09 3.80
C GLY A 146 -1.54 -0.83 2.98
N TRP A 147 -2.69 -1.22 3.57
CA TRP A 147 -3.74 -1.92 2.83
C TRP A 147 -4.40 -1.09 1.71
N LEU A 148 -4.38 0.23 1.83
CA LEU A 148 -4.64 1.20 0.76
C LEU A 148 -3.67 2.35 0.90
N LEU A 149 -2.89 2.62 -0.14
CA LEU A 149 -2.12 3.84 -0.27
C LEU A 149 -2.39 4.46 -1.63
N ALA A 150 -2.35 5.79 -1.73
CA ALA A 150 -2.45 6.47 -3.01
C ALA A 150 -1.65 7.78 -2.97
N CYS A 151 -1.05 8.12 -4.10
CA CYS A 151 -0.39 9.40 -4.32
C CYS A 151 -0.23 9.68 -5.82
N THR A 152 0.21 10.86 -6.17
CA THR A 152 0.66 11.13 -7.55
C THR A 152 1.96 10.35 -7.83
N ARG A 153 2.23 10.05 -9.11
CA ARG A 153 3.49 9.43 -9.52
C ARG A 153 4.69 10.25 -9.08
N GLN A 154 4.61 11.57 -9.17
CA GLN A 154 5.69 12.46 -8.74
C GLN A 154 6.01 12.30 -7.24
N VAL A 155 5.00 12.20 -6.39
CA VAL A 155 5.19 11.94 -4.96
C VAL A 155 5.83 10.57 -4.76
N TRP A 156 5.33 9.53 -5.44
CA TRP A 156 5.90 8.18 -5.36
C TRP A 156 7.38 8.12 -5.75
N ASP A 157 7.73 8.76 -6.86
CA ASP A 157 9.10 8.81 -7.36
C ASP A 157 10.03 9.54 -6.36
N ASN A 158 9.54 10.62 -5.74
CA ASN A 158 10.28 11.35 -4.71
C ASN A 158 10.44 10.55 -3.41
N LEU A 159 9.45 9.72 -3.04
CA LEU A 159 9.54 8.82 -1.89
C LEU A 159 10.55 7.68 -2.11
N GLY A 160 10.82 7.32 -3.37
CA GLY A 160 11.68 6.20 -3.74
C GLY A 160 11.05 4.82 -3.51
N GLY A 161 9.75 4.76 -3.27
CA GLY A 161 9.00 3.53 -3.03
C GLY A 161 9.21 2.92 -1.65
N PHE A 162 8.75 1.69 -1.49
CA PHE A 162 8.97 0.90 -0.27
C PHE A 162 10.42 0.46 -0.15
N ASP A 163 11.01 0.61 1.03
CA ASP A 163 12.37 0.21 1.31
C ASP A 163 12.50 -1.34 1.30
N PRO A 164 13.26 -1.95 0.38
CA PRO A 164 13.32 -3.40 0.24
C PRO A 164 13.97 -4.10 1.45
N ARG A 165 14.64 -3.36 2.33
CA ARG A 165 15.25 -3.92 3.54
C ARG A 165 14.23 -4.48 4.53
N TYR A 166 12.95 -4.08 4.44
CA TYR A 166 11.88 -4.63 5.28
C TYR A 166 11.43 -6.03 4.85
N GLY A 167 11.72 -6.45 3.63
CA GLY A 167 11.43 -7.78 3.14
C GLY A 167 9.93 -8.05 2.97
N LYS A 168 9.43 -9.17 3.49
CA LYS A 168 8.09 -9.64 3.15
C LYS A 168 6.96 -8.76 3.67
N TYR A 169 7.08 -8.25 4.90
CA TYR A 169 6.03 -7.41 5.53
C TYR A 169 6.47 -6.83 6.88
N ALA A 170 5.64 -5.92 7.35
CA ALA A 170 5.69 -5.16 8.59
C ALA A 170 6.68 -4.00 8.60
N VAL A 171 6.17 -2.84 9.01
CA VAL A 171 6.88 -1.56 9.17
C VAL A 171 7.18 -0.82 7.86
N GLU A 172 7.05 -1.46 6.70
CA GLU A 172 7.31 -0.83 5.40
C GLU A 172 6.38 0.38 5.13
N ASP A 173 5.13 0.32 5.55
CA ASP A 173 4.14 1.40 5.45
C ASP A 173 4.41 2.54 6.45
N ILE A 174 4.88 2.19 7.65
CA ILE A 174 5.33 3.19 8.64
C ILE A 174 6.57 3.93 8.12
N ASP A 175 7.53 3.21 7.55
CA ASP A 175 8.74 3.79 6.97
C ASP A 175 8.43 4.70 5.77
N LEU A 176 7.55 4.27 4.88
CA LEU A 176 7.10 5.08 3.74
C LEU A 176 6.41 6.36 4.22
N SER A 177 5.53 6.26 5.21
CA SER A 177 4.84 7.41 5.80
C SER A 177 5.82 8.38 6.48
N THR A 178 6.81 7.84 7.21
CA THR A 178 7.87 8.65 7.81
C THR A 178 8.73 9.35 6.74
N THR A 179 9.02 8.65 5.65
CA THR A 179 9.72 9.24 4.50
C THR A 179 8.91 10.40 3.91
N ALA A 180 7.60 10.22 3.72
CA ALA A 180 6.71 11.28 3.23
C ALA A 180 6.76 12.51 4.14
N VAL A 181 6.56 12.35 5.44
CA VAL A 181 6.64 13.45 6.42
C VAL A 181 8.01 14.13 6.39
N SER A 182 9.09 13.35 6.27
CA SER A 182 10.47 13.88 6.26
C SER A 182 10.80 14.71 5.01
N LEU A 183 10.05 14.52 3.94
CA LEU A 183 10.15 15.28 2.68
C LEU A 183 9.12 16.42 2.59
N GLY A 184 8.31 16.63 3.65
CA GLY A 184 7.32 17.71 3.71
C GLY A 184 5.98 17.37 3.07
N TYR A 185 5.70 16.10 2.77
CA TYR A 185 4.39 15.65 2.32
C TYR A 185 3.45 15.43 3.50
N ASP A 186 2.17 15.68 3.29
CA ASP A 186 1.14 15.43 4.28
C ASP A 186 0.57 14.01 4.18
N LEU A 187 0.18 13.46 5.34
CA LEU A 187 -0.57 12.20 5.40
C LEU A 187 -2.06 12.51 5.42
N TYR A 188 -2.85 11.81 4.60
CA TYR A 188 -4.29 11.98 4.53
C TYR A 188 -5.02 10.65 4.67
N GLY A 189 -6.01 10.57 5.56
CA GLY A 189 -6.88 9.41 5.74
C GLY A 189 -8.12 9.50 4.86
N LEU A 190 -8.27 8.60 3.90
CA LEU A 190 -9.43 8.59 3.01
C LEU A 190 -10.74 8.32 3.78
N ASN A 191 -10.69 7.43 4.78
CA ASN A 191 -11.82 7.06 5.64
C ASN A 191 -13.12 6.77 4.85
N SER A 192 -12.99 6.02 3.74
CA SER A 192 -14.10 5.73 2.85
C SER A 192 -15.04 4.68 3.47
N PRO A 193 -16.36 4.92 3.50
CA PRO A 193 -17.33 3.91 3.93
C PRO A 193 -17.46 2.74 2.95
N HIS A 194 -16.91 2.89 1.74
CA HIS A 194 -16.91 1.87 0.70
C HIS A 194 -15.76 0.87 0.78
N LEU A 195 -14.84 1.06 1.73
CA LEU A 195 -13.68 0.20 1.90
C LEU A 195 -13.70 -0.48 3.26
N LYS A 196 -13.47 -1.81 3.24
CA LYS A 196 -13.36 -2.61 4.46
C LYS A 196 -12.17 -3.54 4.37
N HIS A 197 -11.15 -3.29 5.20
CA HIS A 197 -10.00 -4.18 5.32
C HIS A 197 -10.36 -5.41 6.17
N ILE A 198 -10.17 -6.61 5.63
CA ILE A 198 -10.42 -7.88 6.34
C ILE A 198 -9.28 -8.15 7.33
N GLY A 199 -8.06 -7.80 6.94
CA GLY A 199 -6.83 -7.90 7.72
C GLY A 199 -6.19 -9.28 7.70
N GLY A 200 -4.92 -9.30 7.30
CA GLY A 200 -4.01 -10.42 7.49
C GLY A 200 -4.37 -11.71 6.75
N ALA A 201 -5.07 -11.64 5.63
CA ALA A 201 -5.50 -12.83 4.88
C ALA A 201 -4.32 -13.79 4.53
N THR A 202 -3.13 -13.24 4.31
CA THR A 202 -1.91 -14.00 4.01
C THR A 202 -0.97 -14.07 5.22
N ALA A 203 -0.74 -12.94 5.89
CA ALA A 203 0.30 -12.81 6.92
C ALA A 203 -0.02 -13.51 8.25
N LYS A 204 -1.28 -13.76 8.58
CA LYS A 204 -1.66 -14.42 9.86
C LYS A 204 -1.22 -15.87 9.97
N TYR A 205 -0.89 -16.52 8.86
CA TYR A 205 -0.45 -17.91 8.80
C TYR A 205 1.08 -18.05 8.79
N ASP A 206 1.82 -16.94 8.78
CA ASP A 206 3.28 -16.98 8.82
C ASP A 206 3.77 -17.04 10.27
N GLU A 207 4.36 -18.16 10.65
CA GLU A 207 4.92 -18.41 12.00
C GLU A 207 6.06 -17.46 12.36
N TYR A 208 6.77 -16.92 11.37
CA TYR A 208 7.89 -15.99 11.56
C TYR A 208 7.45 -14.52 11.63
N ARG A 209 6.15 -14.24 11.58
CA ARG A 209 5.62 -12.86 11.55
C ARG A 209 6.14 -11.97 12.67
N MET A 210 6.19 -12.51 13.90
CA MET A 210 6.66 -11.74 15.07
C MET A 210 8.15 -11.44 14.99
N GLU A 211 8.94 -12.37 14.49
CA GLU A 211 10.38 -12.18 14.29
C GLU A 211 10.64 -11.12 13.22
N TYR A 212 9.97 -11.20 12.06
CA TYR A 212 10.03 -10.17 11.00
C TYR A 212 9.71 -8.80 11.56
N THR A 213 8.61 -8.68 12.29
CA THR A 213 8.19 -7.42 12.89
C THR A 213 9.23 -6.84 13.83
N THR A 214 9.76 -7.67 14.73
CA THR A 214 10.79 -7.24 15.71
C THR A 214 12.05 -6.77 14.99
N ASN A 215 12.50 -7.51 13.98
CA ASN A 215 13.69 -7.16 13.20
C ASN A 215 13.46 -5.89 12.38
N ASN A 216 12.27 -5.72 11.79
CA ASN A 216 11.93 -4.53 11.01
C ASN A 216 11.78 -3.28 11.88
N LYS A 217 11.22 -3.39 13.09
CA LYS A 217 11.24 -2.29 14.07
C LYS A 217 12.67 -1.83 14.39
N ARG A 218 13.61 -2.77 14.58
CA ARG A 218 15.04 -2.43 14.80
C ARG A 218 15.65 -1.69 13.59
N LYS A 219 15.35 -2.13 12.37
CA LYS A 219 15.81 -1.47 11.14
C LYS A 219 15.25 -0.05 11.05
N TYR A 220 13.96 0.12 11.35
CA TYR A 220 13.29 1.43 11.38
C TYR A 220 13.95 2.38 12.38
N ILE A 221 14.14 1.96 13.64
CA ILE A 221 14.83 2.75 14.66
C ILE A 221 16.23 3.14 14.17
N LYS A 222 17.00 2.19 13.62
CA LYS A 222 18.34 2.47 13.09
C LYS A 222 18.35 3.54 12.00
N LYS A 223 17.32 3.57 11.15
CA LYS A 223 17.18 4.54 10.05
C LYS A 223 16.80 5.92 10.57
N TRP A 224 15.88 6.02 11.54
CA TRP A 224 15.19 7.26 11.88
C TRP A 224 15.52 7.86 13.25
N LYS A 225 16.22 7.13 14.13
CA LYS A 225 16.44 7.55 15.54
C LYS A 225 16.96 8.98 15.72
N ASN A 226 17.85 9.44 14.85
CA ASN A 226 18.45 10.78 14.94
C ASN A 226 17.49 11.91 14.47
N ARG A 227 16.34 11.55 13.93
CA ARG A 227 15.32 12.49 13.45
C ARG A 227 13.99 12.38 14.17
N PHE A 228 13.85 11.50 15.17
CA PHE A 228 12.59 11.30 15.87
C PHE A 228 12.09 12.59 16.52
N GLU A 229 12.95 13.35 17.18
CA GLU A 229 12.59 14.61 17.82
C GLU A 229 12.11 15.65 16.78
N GLU A 230 12.87 15.81 15.70
CA GLU A 230 12.52 16.72 14.61
C GLU A 230 11.16 16.37 13.97
N LEU A 231 10.94 15.08 13.70
CA LEU A 231 9.77 14.64 12.94
C LEU A 231 8.49 14.50 13.78
N PHE A 232 8.62 14.18 15.07
CA PHE A 232 7.47 13.73 15.86
C PHE A 232 7.23 14.51 17.17
N LEU A 233 8.22 15.21 17.75
CA LEU A 233 8.01 16.02 18.95
C LEU A 233 7.53 17.44 18.64
N MET A 234 7.78 17.99 17.45
CA MET A 234 7.38 19.36 17.11
C MET A 234 5.87 19.52 16.81
N ARG A 235 5.08 18.45 16.79
CA ARG A 235 3.64 18.50 16.46
C ARG A 235 2.69 18.48 17.67
N GLU A 236 3.21 18.42 18.90
CA GLU A 236 2.36 18.52 20.12
C GLU A 236 1.92 19.96 20.45
N GLY A 237 2.31 20.94 19.64
CA GLY A 237 2.05 22.37 19.89
C GLY A 237 1.45 23.16 18.72
N ALA A 238 0.86 22.50 17.70
CA ALA A 238 0.23 23.19 16.58
C ALA A 238 -1.28 22.89 16.51
#